data_84542816a83003c6d18679f076cf720c
#
_entry.id   84542816a83003c6d18679f076cf720c
#
_cell.length_a   1.000
_cell.length_b   1.000
_cell.length_c   1.000
_cell.angle_alpha   90.00
_cell.angle_beta   90.00
_cell.angle_gamma   90.00
#
_symmetry.space_group_name_H-M   'P 1'
#
loop_
_entity.id
_entity.type
_entity.pdbx_description
1 polymer ?
#
loop_
_entity_poly.entity_id
_entity_poly.type
_entity_poly.pdbx_seq_one_letter_code
_entity_poly.pdbx_strand_id
1 'polypeptide(L)'
;MTNAPYILYGGPVSLYTGKVRSYLRKNNINFVEVHPNSERYLKHIVPTVGRWIMPCLETPDGRIIQDGADIIDFFDNEVKLSQFPIRPITPVHRAVSHLFELFGGEGLLRPAMHYRWNFAEENLKYLEFHFEAMMPDRPDRKEKGVAAANRMRSAAIGFGVVPSTMELVETLYLELMEKLNNHFSEHPYLLGGKPCIGDFGIMAP
;
A
#
# COMPACT_ATOMS: atom_id res chain seq x y z
N MET A 1 25.91 2.52 -13.97
CA MET A 1 24.66 2.13 -13.32
C MET A 1 23.78 1.50 -14.38
N THR A 2 23.29 0.30 -14.17
CA THR A 2 22.39 -0.37 -15.12
C THR A 2 21.10 0.43 -15.22
N ASN A 3 20.68 0.76 -16.44
CA ASN A 3 19.44 1.50 -16.71
C ASN A 3 18.18 0.59 -16.56
N ALA A 4 18.35 -0.59 -15.94
CA ALA A 4 17.29 -1.54 -15.72
C ALA A 4 16.33 -1.02 -14.64
N PRO A 5 15.01 -1.17 -14.82
CA PRO A 5 14.03 -0.73 -13.84
C PRO A 5 14.05 -1.62 -12.58
N TYR A 6 13.65 -1.06 -11.46
CA TYR A 6 13.21 -1.84 -10.29
C TYR A 6 11.90 -2.57 -10.63
N ILE A 7 11.67 -3.74 -10.06
CA ILE A 7 10.42 -4.48 -10.24
C ILE A 7 9.64 -4.46 -8.92
N LEU A 8 8.48 -3.81 -8.95
CA LEU A 8 7.55 -3.80 -7.82
C LEU A 8 6.50 -4.90 -8.02
N TYR A 9 6.56 -5.95 -7.22
CA TYR A 9 5.53 -6.98 -7.20
C TYR A 9 4.38 -6.54 -6.31
N GLY A 10 3.23 -6.32 -6.93
CA GLY A 10 2.05 -5.79 -6.25
C GLY A 10 0.80 -5.80 -7.12
N GLY A 11 -0.20 -5.08 -6.69
CA GLY A 11 -1.45 -4.95 -7.43
C GLY A 11 -2.27 -3.72 -7.02
N PRO A 12 -3.18 -3.26 -7.89
CA PRO A 12 -3.98 -2.05 -7.67
C PRO A 12 -4.81 -2.08 -6.40
N VAL A 13 -5.27 -3.25 -5.98
CA VAL A 13 -6.11 -3.44 -4.78
C VAL A 13 -5.33 -3.61 -3.48
N SER A 14 -3.99 -3.54 -3.53
CA SER A 14 -3.15 -3.61 -2.34
C SER A 14 -2.84 -2.21 -1.82
N LEU A 15 -3.31 -1.90 -0.61
CA LEU A 15 -3.04 -0.66 0.11
C LEU A 15 -1.53 -0.42 0.22
N TYR A 16 -0.81 -1.41 0.73
CA TYR A 16 0.63 -1.32 0.94
C TYR A 16 1.43 -1.18 -0.36
N THR A 17 0.95 -1.78 -1.47
CA THR A 17 1.54 -1.53 -2.79
C THR A 17 1.29 -0.08 -3.23
N GLY A 18 0.10 0.46 -2.94
CA GLY A 18 -0.27 1.85 -3.20
C GLY A 18 0.69 2.84 -2.54
N LYS A 19 1.04 2.60 -1.27
CA LYS A 19 2.03 3.37 -0.51
C LYS A 19 3.38 3.42 -1.24
N VAL A 20 3.94 2.26 -1.59
CA VAL A 20 5.23 2.17 -2.28
C VAL A 20 5.16 2.78 -3.67
N ARG A 21 4.11 2.48 -4.43
CA ARG A 21 3.89 3.05 -5.77
C ARG A 21 3.89 4.57 -5.75
N SER A 22 3.18 5.18 -4.79
CA SER A 22 3.11 6.64 -4.66
C SER A 22 4.48 7.24 -4.35
N TYR A 23 5.26 6.61 -3.46
CA TYR A 23 6.61 7.01 -3.15
C TYR A 23 7.55 6.93 -4.36
N LEU A 24 7.56 5.80 -5.07
CA LEU A 24 8.42 5.60 -6.25
C LEU A 24 8.11 6.62 -7.35
N ARG A 25 6.82 6.88 -7.61
CA ARG A 25 6.37 7.90 -8.58
C ARG A 25 6.78 9.30 -8.16
N LYS A 26 6.57 9.67 -6.91
CA LYS A 26 6.93 11.00 -6.39
C LYS A 26 8.42 11.28 -6.52
N ASN A 27 9.27 10.28 -6.39
CA ASN A 27 10.70 10.40 -6.49
C ASN A 27 11.27 10.12 -7.90
N ASN A 28 10.43 9.94 -8.91
CA ASN A 28 10.82 9.61 -10.30
C ASN A 28 11.73 8.38 -10.40
N ILE A 29 11.53 7.39 -9.54
CA ILE A 29 12.28 6.14 -9.57
C ILE A 29 11.79 5.31 -10.76
N ASN A 30 12.71 4.82 -11.58
CA ASN A 30 12.39 3.97 -12.73
C ASN A 30 12.00 2.57 -12.26
N PHE A 31 10.71 2.22 -12.31
CA PHE A 31 10.20 0.91 -11.91
C PHE A 31 9.09 0.43 -12.83
N VAL A 32 8.91 -0.89 -12.83
CA VAL A 32 7.78 -1.58 -13.46
C VAL A 32 6.98 -2.30 -12.36
N GLU A 33 5.68 -2.13 -12.35
CA GLU A 33 4.80 -2.88 -11.44
C GLU A 33 4.29 -4.15 -12.14
N VAL A 34 4.43 -5.29 -11.46
CA VAL A 34 4.10 -6.62 -11.96
C VAL A 34 3.21 -7.33 -10.95
N HIS A 35 2.18 -8.02 -11.42
CA HIS A 35 1.34 -8.83 -10.54
C HIS A 35 2.12 -9.98 -9.89
N PRO A 36 1.78 -10.34 -8.63
CA PRO A 36 2.47 -11.39 -7.87
C PRO A 36 2.06 -12.81 -8.34
N ASN A 37 1.87 -13.01 -9.63
CA ASN A 37 1.49 -14.25 -10.28
C ASN A 37 2.52 -14.74 -11.31
N SER A 38 3.57 -13.97 -11.56
CA SER A 38 4.62 -14.33 -12.51
C SER A 38 5.42 -15.55 -12.04
N GLU A 39 5.98 -16.30 -12.98
CA GLU A 39 6.85 -17.43 -12.66
C GLU A 39 8.03 -17.02 -11.76
N ARG A 40 8.62 -15.85 -12.05
CA ARG A 40 9.69 -15.26 -11.24
C ARG A 40 9.23 -15.04 -9.80
N TYR A 41 8.04 -14.45 -9.61
CA TYR A 41 7.51 -14.21 -8.28
C TYR A 41 7.30 -15.53 -7.50
N LEU A 42 6.66 -16.50 -8.13
CA LEU A 42 6.31 -17.75 -7.48
C LEU A 42 7.52 -18.65 -7.16
N LYS A 43 8.54 -18.67 -8.06
CA LYS A 43 9.70 -19.55 -7.91
C LYS A 43 10.88 -18.92 -7.17
N HIS A 44 10.97 -17.60 -7.11
CA HIS A 44 12.09 -16.90 -6.47
C HIS A 44 11.66 -16.00 -5.32
N ILE A 45 10.69 -15.11 -5.54
CA ILE A 45 10.33 -14.13 -4.50
C ILE A 45 9.66 -14.82 -3.31
N VAL A 46 8.65 -15.65 -3.56
CA VAL A 46 7.94 -16.38 -2.50
C VAL A 46 8.87 -17.25 -1.66
N PRO A 47 9.77 -18.09 -2.22
CA PRO A 47 10.71 -18.86 -1.42
C PRO A 47 11.71 -18.00 -0.62
N THR A 48 12.16 -16.87 -1.19
CA THR A 48 13.10 -15.97 -0.51
C THR A 48 12.45 -15.26 0.67
N VAL A 49 11.21 -14.80 0.51
CA VAL A 49 10.44 -14.09 1.55
C VAL A 49 9.77 -15.08 2.54
N GLY A 50 9.60 -16.34 2.14
CA GLY A 50 8.97 -17.40 2.94
C GLY A 50 7.44 -17.41 2.86
N ARG A 51 6.82 -16.50 2.12
CA ARG A 51 5.35 -16.39 1.97
C ARG A 51 4.94 -15.61 0.73
N TRP A 52 3.71 -15.85 0.28
CA TRP A 52 3.09 -15.01 -0.74
C TRP A 52 2.60 -13.71 -0.10
N ILE A 53 3.23 -12.59 -0.42
CA ILE A 53 2.93 -11.25 0.15
C ILE A 53 3.32 -10.14 -0.82
N MET A 54 2.64 -9.01 -0.73
CA MET A 54 2.94 -7.78 -1.46
C MET A 54 2.85 -6.56 -0.54
N PRO A 55 3.64 -5.50 -0.80
CA PRO A 55 4.61 -5.37 -1.87
C PRO A 55 5.92 -6.11 -1.63
N CYS A 56 6.57 -6.52 -2.72
CA CYS A 56 7.98 -6.88 -2.74
C CYS A 56 8.67 -6.10 -3.85
N LEU A 57 9.90 -5.67 -3.62
CA LEU A 57 10.72 -4.99 -4.61
C LEU A 57 11.90 -5.88 -4.98
N GLU A 58 12.16 -6.03 -6.28
CA GLU A 58 13.39 -6.60 -6.79
C GLU A 58 14.25 -5.49 -7.40
N THR A 59 15.48 -5.40 -6.95
CA THR A 59 16.44 -4.42 -7.46
C THR A 59 17.07 -4.90 -8.76
N PRO A 60 17.70 -4.02 -9.59
CA PRO A 60 18.35 -4.41 -10.82
C PRO A 60 19.50 -5.43 -10.66
N ASP A 61 20.08 -5.53 -9.47
CA ASP A 61 21.11 -6.52 -9.12
C ASP A 61 20.54 -7.80 -8.46
N GLY A 62 19.20 -7.91 -8.37
CA GLY A 62 18.49 -9.11 -7.93
C GLY A 62 18.26 -9.20 -6.41
N ARG A 63 18.56 -8.18 -5.63
CA ARG A 63 18.21 -8.12 -4.20
C ARG A 63 16.69 -8.03 -4.04
N ILE A 64 16.12 -8.78 -3.10
CA ILE A 64 14.69 -8.76 -2.76
C ILE A 64 14.50 -8.00 -1.46
N ILE A 65 13.57 -7.05 -1.47
CA ILE A 65 13.17 -6.26 -0.30
C ILE A 65 11.67 -6.44 -0.12
N GLN A 66 11.25 -6.84 1.07
CA GLN A 66 9.85 -7.04 1.43
C GLN A 66 9.48 -6.05 2.53
N ASP A 67 8.24 -5.61 2.54
CA ASP A 67 7.62 -4.56 3.32
C ASP A 67 7.73 -3.16 2.72
N GLY A 68 6.61 -2.41 2.85
CA GLY A 68 6.52 -1.06 2.27
C GLY A 68 7.45 -0.04 2.94
N ALA A 69 7.66 -0.15 4.26
CA ALA A 69 8.56 0.74 4.99
C ALA A 69 10.01 0.44 4.63
N ASP A 70 10.40 -0.84 4.59
CA ASP A 70 11.76 -1.26 4.25
C ASP A 70 12.13 -0.89 2.81
N ILE A 71 11.19 -1.00 1.87
CA ILE A 71 11.40 -0.56 0.48
C ILE A 71 11.65 0.95 0.42
N ILE A 72 10.87 1.74 1.14
CA ILE A 72 11.03 3.19 1.18
C ILE A 72 12.37 3.54 1.85
N ASP A 73 12.71 2.88 2.94
CA ASP A 73 13.97 3.08 3.66
C ASP A 73 15.20 2.75 2.81
N PHE A 74 15.11 1.71 1.99
CA PHE A 74 16.16 1.37 1.04
C PHE A 74 16.46 2.54 0.09
N PHE A 75 15.44 3.17 -0.49
CA PHE A 75 15.66 4.29 -1.40
C PHE A 75 16.13 5.55 -0.66
N ASP A 76 15.62 5.80 0.53
CA ASP A 76 15.91 7.03 1.28
C ASP A 76 17.31 7.00 1.92
N ASN A 77 17.73 5.85 2.43
CA ASN A 77 18.96 5.72 3.21
C ASN A 77 20.13 5.09 2.44
N GLU A 78 19.89 4.00 1.68
CA GLU A 78 20.96 3.26 1.03
C GLU A 78 21.29 3.82 -0.36
N VAL A 79 20.27 3.98 -1.20
CA VAL A 79 20.46 4.38 -2.60
C VAL A 79 20.55 5.89 -2.76
N LYS A 80 19.94 6.64 -1.84
CA LYS A 80 19.87 8.12 -1.83
C LYS A 80 19.37 8.69 -3.18
N LEU A 81 18.45 7.98 -3.82
CA LEU A 81 17.79 8.41 -5.06
C LEU A 81 16.57 9.29 -4.79
N SER A 82 16.15 9.42 -3.55
CA SER A 82 15.00 10.25 -3.22
C SER A 82 15.31 11.72 -3.47
N GLN A 83 14.51 12.37 -4.32
CA GLN A 83 14.58 13.83 -4.51
C GLN A 83 14.10 14.57 -3.26
N PHE A 84 13.28 13.92 -2.47
CA PHE A 84 12.68 14.46 -1.26
C PHE A 84 12.88 13.45 -0.12
N PRO A 85 13.94 13.63 0.71
CA PRO A 85 14.09 12.82 1.91
C PRO A 85 12.83 12.92 2.77
N ILE A 86 12.19 11.77 3.04
CA ILE A 86 10.90 11.73 3.74
C ILE A 86 11.04 11.68 5.26
N ARG A 87 12.28 11.68 5.75
CA ARG A 87 12.58 11.69 7.19
C ARG A 87 12.86 13.11 7.66
N PRO A 88 12.00 13.67 8.52
CA PRO A 88 12.26 14.97 9.13
C PRO A 88 13.57 14.96 9.93
N ILE A 89 14.24 16.12 9.95
CA ILE A 89 15.53 16.28 10.64
C ILE A 89 15.34 16.26 12.17
N THR A 90 14.28 16.92 12.66
CA THR A 90 14.05 17.02 14.12
C THR A 90 13.43 15.73 14.67
N PRO A 91 13.83 15.28 15.88
CA PRO A 91 13.29 14.07 16.50
C PRO A 91 11.77 14.10 16.68
N VAL A 92 11.21 15.26 17.04
CA VAL A 92 9.75 15.42 17.22
C VAL A 92 9.00 15.22 15.90
N HIS A 93 9.39 15.90 14.83
CA HIS A 93 8.74 15.72 13.53
C HIS A 93 8.92 14.30 13.00
N ARG A 94 10.06 13.67 13.28
CA ARG A 94 10.29 12.26 12.92
C ARG A 94 9.32 11.31 13.64
N ALA A 95 9.15 11.49 14.95
CA ALA A 95 8.19 10.71 15.72
C ALA A 95 6.74 10.91 15.21
N VAL A 96 6.35 12.16 14.96
CA VAL A 96 5.01 12.49 14.43
C VAL A 96 4.81 11.89 13.03
N SER A 97 5.82 11.94 12.16
CA SER A 97 5.70 11.34 10.82
C SER A 97 5.49 9.83 10.86
N HIS A 98 6.14 9.11 11.79
CA HIS A 98 5.91 7.68 11.99
C HIS A 98 4.57 7.36 12.63
N LEU A 99 4.04 8.24 13.51
CA LEU A 99 2.68 8.09 14.03
C LEU A 99 1.65 8.23 12.91
N PHE A 100 1.82 9.16 11.98
CA PHE A 100 0.95 9.28 10.81
C PHE A 100 1.10 8.07 9.87
N GLU A 101 2.31 7.55 9.70
CA GLU A 101 2.53 6.34 8.91
C GLU A 101 1.79 5.14 9.51
N LEU A 102 1.94 4.90 10.81
CA LEU A 102 1.25 3.85 11.53
C LEU A 102 -0.27 4.02 11.49
N PHE A 103 -0.74 5.25 11.70
CA PHE A 103 -2.17 5.55 11.63
C PHE A 103 -2.73 5.29 10.24
N GLY A 104 -2.05 5.71 9.17
CA GLY A 104 -2.47 5.46 7.79
C GLY A 104 -2.46 3.97 7.46
N GLY A 105 -1.33 3.29 7.71
CA GLY A 105 -1.16 1.88 7.33
C GLY A 105 -2.01 0.90 8.14
N GLU A 106 -2.24 1.17 9.41
CA GLU A 106 -2.93 0.25 10.32
C GLU A 106 -4.24 0.84 10.89
N GLY A 107 -4.24 2.12 11.24
CA GLY A 107 -5.43 2.77 11.81
C GLY A 107 -6.57 2.93 10.82
N LEU A 108 -6.26 3.20 9.55
CA LEU A 108 -7.25 3.37 8.49
C LEU A 108 -7.66 2.05 7.79
N LEU A 109 -7.20 0.90 8.26
CA LEU A 109 -7.65 -0.40 7.72
C LEU A 109 -9.16 -0.60 7.88
N ARG A 110 -9.76 -0.10 8.96
CA ARG A 110 -11.21 -0.22 9.19
C ARG A 110 -12.02 0.50 8.10
N PRO A 111 -11.87 1.81 7.88
CA PRO A 111 -12.57 2.48 6.79
C PRO A 111 -12.19 1.89 5.42
N ALA A 112 -10.93 1.56 5.17
CA ALA A 112 -10.50 0.94 3.92
C ALA A 112 -11.22 -0.39 3.65
N MET A 113 -11.37 -1.25 4.65
CA MET A 113 -12.10 -2.52 4.52
C MET A 113 -13.61 -2.29 4.40
N HIS A 114 -14.15 -1.30 5.12
CA HIS A 114 -15.57 -0.96 5.03
C HIS A 114 -15.94 -0.47 3.64
N TYR A 115 -15.30 0.57 3.14
CA TYR A 115 -15.61 1.15 1.83
C TYR A 115 -15.29 0.19 0.67
N ARG A 116 -14.32 -0.67 0.82
CA ARG A 116 -13.98 -1.69 -0.19
C ARG A 116 -15.06 -2.76 -0.34
N TRP A 117 -15.58 -3.30 0.77
CA TRP A 117 -16.35 -4.54 0.76
C TRP A 117 -17.85 -4.39 1.03
N ASN A 118 -18.27 -3.29 1.66
CA ASN A 118 -19.67 -3.09 2.01
C ASN A 118 -20.45 -2.29 0.96
N PHE A 119 -19.79 -1.83 -0.09
CA PHE A 119 -20.37 -1.17 -1.27
C PHE A 119 -20.16 -2.06 -2.50
N ALA A 120 -20.81 -3.23 -2.47
CA ALA A 120 -20.57 -4.28 -3.45
C ALA A 120 -21.05 -3.91 -4.87
N GLU A 121 -22.13 -3.14 -4.99
CA GLU A 121 -22.67 -2.71 -6.28
C GLU A 121 -21.65 -1.90 -7.07
N GLU A 122 -20.91 -1.06 -6.40
CA GLU A 122 -19.88 -0.19 -6.98
C GLU A 122 -18.54 -0.91 -7.18
N ASN A 123 -18.14 -1.74 -6.22
CA ASN A 123 -16.75 -2.21 -6.12
C ASN A 123 -16.51 -3.66 -6.55
N LEU A 124 -17.52 -4.54 -6.44
CA LEU A 124 -17.30 -5.98 -6.53
C LEU A 124 -16.67 -6.42 -7.85
N LYS A 125 -17.15 -5.91 -8.98
CA LYS A 125 -16.63 -6.26 -10.31
C LYS A 125 -15.16 -5.88 -10.47
N TYR A 126 -14.78 -4.69 -9.98
CA TYR A 126 -13.41 -4.21 -9.99
C TYR A 126 -12.51 -5.09 -9.12
N LEU A 127 -12.97 -5.42 -7.93
CA LEU A 127 -12.22 -6.25 -6.99
C LEU A 127 -12.02 -7.67 -7.54
N GLU A 128 -13.08 -8.33 -8.02
CA GLU A 128 -12.99 -9.67 -8.60
C GLU A 128 -12.02 -9.72 -9.78
N PHE A 129 -12.09 -8.74 -10.69
CA PHE A 129 -11.16 -8.64 -11.81
C PHE A 129 -9.70 -8.56 -11.35
N HIS A 130 -9.41 -7.71 -10.37
CA HIS A 130 -8.03 -7.57 -9.89
C HIS A 130 -7.55 -8.74 -9.03
N PHE A 131 -8.43 -9.34 -8.23
CA PHE A 131 -8.08 -10.56 -7.50
C PHE A 131 -7.80 -11.72 -8.47
N GLU A 132 -8.60 -11.87 -9.53
CA GLU A 132 -8.33 -12.83 -10.59
C GLU A 132 -7.00 -12.53 -11.29
N ALA A 133 -6.74 -11.28 -11.67
CA ALA A 133 -5.52 -10.87 -12.35
C ALA A 133 -4.25 -11.17 -11.54
N MET A 134 -4.34 -11.20 -10.22
CA MET A 134 -3.20 -11.54 -9.33
C MET A 134 -2.98 -13.05 -9.18
N MET A 135 -3.90 -13.90 -9.64
CA MET A 135 -3.73 -15.35 -9.57
C MET A 135 -2.90 -15.87 -10.74
N PRO A 136 -2.15 -16.98 -10.53
CA PRO A 136 -1.43 -17.63 -11.61
C PRO A 136 -2.34 -18.01 -12.78
N ASP A 137 -1.82 -17.97 -14.01
CA ASP A 137 -2.55 -18.31 -15.22
C ASP A 137 -2.78 -19.83 -15.31
N ARG A 138 -3.91 -20.27 -14.78
CA ARG A 138 -4.34 -21.67 -14.69
C ARG A 138 -5.86 -21.75 -14.91
N PRO A 139 -6.41 -22.94 -15.27
CA PRO A 139 -7.85 -23.10 -15.48
C PRO A 139 -8.73 -22.69 -14.29
N ASP A 140 -8.20 -22.82 -13.06
CA ASP A 140 -8.88 -22.47 -11.81
C ASP A 140 -8.65 -21.01 -11.35
N ARG A 141 -8.04 -20.17 -12.21
CA ARG A 141 -7.66 -18.78 -11.91
C ARG A 141 -8.80 -17.96 -11.34
N LYS A 142 -9.95 -17.97 -12.02
CA LYS A 142 -11.14 -17.23 -11.61
C LYS A 142 -11.67 -17.68 -10.24
N GLU A 143 -11.79 -18.98 -10.05
CA GLU A 143 -12.24 -19.55 -8.78
C GLU A 143 -11.32 -19.15 -7.63
N LYS A 144 -10.01 -19.24 -7.84
CA LYS A 144 -9.02 -18.81 -6.84
C LYS A 144 -9.04 -17.32 -6.57
N GLY A 145 -9.28 -16.49 -7.58
CA GLY A 145 -9.46 -15.06 -7.43
C GLY A 145 -10.66 -14.74 -6.54
N VAL A 146 -11.82 -15.35 -6.81
CA VAL A 146 -13.02 -15.18 -5.98
C VAL A 146 -12.79 -15.68 -4.55
N ALA A 147 -12.14 -16.83 -4.37
CA ALA A 147 -11.82 -17.35 -3.05
C ALA A 147 -10.89 -16.41 -2.26
N ALA A 148 -9.89 -15.82 -2.92
CA ALA A 148 -8.99 -14.86 -2.32
C ALA A 148 -9.71 -13.54 -1.94
N ALA A 149 -10.59 -13.03 -2.80
CA ALA A 149 -11.43 -11.87 -2.52
C ALA A 149 -12.35 -12.11 -1.30
N ASN A 150 -13.03 -13.26 -1.26
CA ASN A 150 -13.89 -13.63 -0.14
C ASN A 150 -13.13 -13.78 1.18
N ARG A 151 -11.92 -14.35 1.15
CA ARG A 151 -11.06 -14.42 2.34
C ARG A 151 -10.70 -13.03 2.84
N MET A 152 -10.33 -12.12 1.95
CA MET A 152 -10.03 -10.74 2.32
C MET A 152 -11.27 -10.01 2.86
N ARG A 153 -12.42 -10.20 2.23
CA ARG A 153 -13.69 -9.66 2.73
C ARG A 153 -14.01 -10.15 4.15
N SER A 154 -13.83 -11.42 4.41
CA SER A 154 -14.08 -12.01 5.74
C SER A 154 -13.15 -11.44 6.81
N ALA A 155 -11.95 -10.99 6.46
CA ALA A 155 -11.03 -10.35 7.40
C ALA A 155 -11.56 -9.01 7.94
N ALA A 156 -12.50 -8.34 7.24
CA ALA A 156 -13.11 -7.09 7.70
C ALA A 156 -13.74 -7.25 9.09
N ILE A 157 -14.34 -8.40 9.39
CA ILE A 157 -14.90 -8.72 10.70
C ILE A 157 -13.83 -8.69 11.78
N GLY A 158 -12.66 -9.27 11.51
CA GLY A 158 -11.49 -9.26 12.41
C GLY A 158 -10.94 -7.85 12.69
N PHE A 159 -11.11 -6.92 11.76
CA PHE A 159 -10.80 -5.50 11.96
C PHE A 159 -11.91 -4.72 12.67
N GLY A 160 -13.00 -5.38 13.05
CA GLY A 160 -14.12 -4.75 13.75
C GLY A 160 -15.08 -4.00 12.83
N VAL A 161 -15.11 -4.33 11.53
CA VAL A 161 -16.09 -3.80 10.57
C VAL A 161 -17.30 -4.73 10.58
N VAL A 162 -18.25 -4.45 11.46
CA VAL A 162 -19.48 -5.20 11.66
C VAL A 162 -20.68 -4.25 11.62
N PRO A 163 -21.92 -4.70 11.39
CA PRO A 163 -23.08 -3.81 11.28
C PRO A 163 -23.22 -2.78 12.39
N SER A 164 -22.87 -3.15 13.63
CA SER A 164 -22.95 -2.26 14.79
C SER A 164 -21.86 -1.18 14.86
N THR A 165 -20.82 -1.25 14.03
CA THR A 165 -19.69 -0.29 14.02
C THR A 165 -19.59 0.51 12.74
N MET A 166 -20.33 0.15 11.68
CA MET A 166 -20.23 0.79 10.36
C MET A 166 -20.48 2.30 10.42
N GLU A 167 -21.55 2.72 11.07
CA GLU A 167 -21.88 4.15 11.22
C GLU A 167 -20.77 4.93 11.94
N LEU A 168 -20.18 4.35 12.98
CA LEU A 168 -19.04 4.95 13.66
C LEU A 168 -17.81 5.03 12.76
N VAL A 169 -17.53 3.99 11.98
CA VAL A 169 -16.41 3.97 11.03
C VAL A 169 -16.57 5.09 9.99
N GLU A 170 -17.77 5.25 9.42
CA GLU A 170 -18.06 6.29 8.44
C GLU A 170 -17.93 7.69 9.07
N THR A 171 -18.52 7.90 10.26
CA THR A 171 -18.43 9.18 10.98
C THR A 171 -16.98 9.59 11.23
N LEU A 172 -16.17 8.69 11.81
CA LEU A 172 -14.76 8.97 12.10
C LEU A 172 -13.92 9.20 10.83
N TYR A 173 -14.23 8.49 9.75
CA TYR A 173 -13.56 8.69 8.47
C TYR A 173 -13.91 10.05 7.87
N LEU A 174 -15.17 10.46 7.88
CA LEU A 174 -15.60 11.78 7.38
C LEU A 174 -15.00 12.92 8.21
N GLU A 175 -14.97 12.80 9.54
CA GLU A 175 -14.28 13.75 10.41
C GLU A 175 -12.78 13.87 10.07
N LEU A 176 -12.12 12.75 9.79
CA LEU A 176 -10.73 12.75 9.35
C LEU A 176 -10.56 13.47 8.00
N MET A 177 -11.43 13.18 7.04
CA MET A 177 -11.40 13.82 5.72
C MET A 177 -11.57 15.34 5.83
N GLU A 178 -12.48 15.81 6.69
CA GLU A 178 -12.66 17.24 6.95
C GLU A 178 -11.39 17.87 7.55
N LYS A 179 -10.80 17.24 8.56
CA LYS A 179 -9.55 17.72 9.17
C LYS A 179 -8.40 17.77 8.18
N LEU A 180 -8.24 16.73 7.33
CA LEU A 180 -7.22 16.69 6.29
C LEU A 180 -7.48 17.76 5.21
N ASN A 181 -8.73 17.95 4.80
CA ASN A 181 -9.10 18.99 3.83
C ASN A 181 -8.74 20.39 4.36
N ASN A 182 -9.07 20.68 5.61
CA ASN A 182 -8.72 21.95 6.24
C ASN A 182 -7.20 22.14 6.36
N HIS A 183 -6.47 21.10 6.76
CA HIS A 183 -5.02 21.12 6.84
C HIS A 183 -4.37 21.36 5.48
N PHE A 184 -4.78 20.61 4.45
CA PHE A 184 -4.19 20.69 3.10
C PHE A 184 -4.62 21.96 2.32
N SER A 185 -5.61 22.71 2.82
CA SER A 185 -5.90 24.03 2.26
C SER A 185 -4.80 25.06 2.55
N GLU A 186 -4.04 24.83 3.63
CA GLU A 186 -2.96 25.74 4.07
C GLU A 186 -1.56 25.13 3.88
N HIS A 187 -1.46 23.80 3.93
CA HIS A 187 -0.18 23.08 3.90
C HIS A 187 -0.18 21.98 2.84
N PRO A 188 0.83 21.89 1.97
CA PRO A 188 0.87 20.88 0.92
C PRO A 188 1.10 19.44 1.41
N TYR A 189 1.58 19.26 2.65
CA TYR A 189 1.89 17.97 3.28
C TYR A 189 1.59 18.00 4.78
N LEU A 190 1.50 16.84 5.41
CA LEU A 190 1.17 16.69 6.84
C LEU A 190 2.07 17.51 7.79
N LEU A 191 3.35 17.65 7.47
CA LEU A 191 4.32 18.41 8.28
C LEU A 191 4.76 19.72 7.60
N GLY A 192 3.94 20.27 6.72
CA GLY A 192 4.16 21.57 6.08
C GLY A 192 4.67 21.48 4.64
N GLY A 193 5.84 22.00 4.31
CA GLY A 193 6.30 22.22 2.93
C GLY A 193 6.94 21.03 2.23
N LYS A 194 7.17 19.90 2.90
CA LYS A 194 7.83 18.70 2.35
C LYS A 194 7.11 17.44 2.74
N PRO A 195 7.04 16.43 1.84
CA PRO A 195 6.45 15.16 2.18
C PRO A 195 7.25 14.44 3.27
N CYS A 196 6.55 13.71 4.13
CA CYS A 196 7.14 12.79 5.09
C CYS A 196 6.58 11.37 4.89
N ILE A 197 7.11 10.38 5.58
CA ILE A 197 6.62 9.00 5.46
C ILE A 197 5.15 8.87 5.84
N GLY A 198 4.64 9.73 6.72
CA GLY A 198 3.23 9.79 7.09
C GLY A 198 2.30 10.13 5.93
N ASP A 199 2.72 11.01 5.01
CA ASP A 199 1.92 11.35 3.82
C ASP A 199 1.69 10.12 2.95
N PHE A 200 2.71 9.28 2.77
CA PHE A 200 2.59 8.02 2.03
C PHE A 200 1.82 6.96 2.81
N GLY A 201 1.89 6.98 4.15
CA GLY A 201 1.10 6.11 5.01
C GLY A 201 -0.40 6.37 4.86
N ILE A 202 -0.84 7.63 4.93
CA ILE A 202 -2.24 8.03 4.79
C ILE A 202 -2.78 7.81 3.36
N MET A 203 -1.91 7.85 2.36
CA MET A 203 -2.27 7.54 0.96
C MET A 203 -2.49 6.04 0.69
N ALA A 204 -2.18 5.15 1.63
CA ALA A 204 -2.29 3.70 1.45
C ALA A 204 -3.73 3.19 1.42
N PRO A 205 -4.62 3.58 2.33
CA PRO A 205 -6.02 3.10 2.42
C PRO A 205 -6.93 3.56 1.31
#